data_1c247d110533e636e571cf84bfce65bf
#
_entry.id   1c247d110533e636e571cf84bfce65bf
#
_cell.length_a   1.000
_cell.length_b   1.000
_cell.length_c   1.000
_cell.angle_alpha   90.00
_cell.angle_beta   90.00
_cell.angle_gamma   90.00
#
_symmetry.space_group_name_H-M   'P 1'
#
loop_
_entity.id
_entity.type
_entity.pdbx_description
1 polymer ?
#
loop_
_entity_poly.entity_id
_entity_poly.type
_entity_poly.pdbx_seq_one_letter_code
_entity_poly.pdbx_strand_id
1 'polypeptide(L)'
;MSRSLKRSMLVASLLLGAQHASALNIVITNDDGFETPNIQALYDALVAAGHDVILSAPYSGQSGTSGMIAFLRPIGPTSQASPGGTLPAGSPGVGPTTLGPQQFYVDGSPSAAVLYGIDVAAMHAWGAYPDLVISGPNEGNNLGIVTPHSGTIGAAVTALNKRIPAIALSAASGDARQARIVAELTVRLVDALDGRHGVKLPEGIGLNVNTPVIDADNTTAEDYSFFVTRIGDSANFGLQFYEHLGDSPVAVGFGVPAGLPLPGVSLEIPASLGGYPEDDDPRSETNALDEGYVTVSPIQGTYTATSSATAQVHRAVDGVLDNRDFRHDKRHYNAH
;
A
#
# COMPACT_ATOMS: atom_id res chain seq x y z
N MET A 1 3.63 -36.64 -71.88
CA MET A 1 4.64 -35.99 -70.97
C MET A 1 3.93 -35.00 -70.06
N SER A 2 3.59 -35.44 -68.88
CA SER A 2 2.87 -34.59 -67.88
C SER A 2 3.82 -34.31 -66.72
N ARG A 3 4.14 -33.04 -66.45
CA ARG A 3 4.94 -32.59 -65.29
C ARG A 3 4.00 -32.22 -64.16
N SER A 4 3.96 -33.06 -63.16
CA SER A 4 3.31 -32.85 -61.90
C SER A 4 4.11 -31.81 -61.10
N LEU A 5 3.51 -30.59 -60.80
CA LEU A 5 4.04 -29.63 -59.87
C LEU A 5 3.59 -30.01 -58.44
N LYS A 6 4.51 -30.46 -57.62
CA LYS A 6 4.29 -30.62 -56.18
C LYS A 6 4.37 -29.24 -55.55
N ARG A 7 3.24 -28.71 -55.08
CA ARG A 7 3.18 -27.52 -54.19
C ARG A 7 3.51 -27.97 -52.77
N SER A 8 4.69 -27.62 -52.29
CA SER A 8 5.03 -27.71 -50.86
C SER A 8 4.36 -26.56 -50.10
N MET A 9 3.37 -26.88 -49.29
CA MET A 9 2.85 -25.93 -48.31
C MET A 9 3.85 -25.83 -47.16
N LEU A 10 4.47 -24.65 -47.03
CA LEU A 10 5.26 -24.27 -45.87
C LEU A 10 4.27 -23.77 -44.79
N VAL A 11 4.01 -24.61 -43.82
CA VAL A 11 3.25 -24.20 -42.61
C VAL A 11 4.22 -23.41 -41.70
N ALA A 12 4.18 -22.11 -41.80
CA ALA A 12 4.84 -21.24 -40.83
C ALA A 12 4.05 -21.27 -39.51
N SER A 13 4.50 -22.07 -38.57
CA SER A 13 4.01 -22.02 -37.19
C SER A 13 4.44 -20.66 -36.57
N LEU A 14 3.54 -19.71 -36.52
CA LEU A 14 3.69 -18.54 -35.62
C LEU A 14 3.67 -19.05 -34.19
N LEU A 15 4.83 -19.26 -33.61
CA LEU A 15 5.01 -19.26 -32.16
C LEU A 15 4.78 -17.82 -31.70
N LEU A 16 3.53 -17.48 -31.37
CA LEU A 16 3.27 -16.37 -30.48
C LEU A 16 3.96 -16.72 -29.16
N GLY A 17 5.14 -16.15 -28.94
CA GLY A 17 5.79 -16.16 -27.65
C GLY A 17 4.86 -15.43 -26.69
N ALA A 18 4.08 -16.18 -25.92
CA ALA A 18 3.53 -15.65 -24.69
C ALA A 18 4.73 -15.13 -23.89
N GLN A 19 4.86 -13.83 -23.77
CA GLN A 19 5.75 -13.25 -22.78
C GLN A 19 5.18 -13.69 -21.44
N HIS A 20 5.73 -14.75 -20.87
CA HIS A 20 5.43 -15.11 -19.50
C HIS A 20 5.93 -13.93 -18.66
N ALA A 21 5.02 -13.23 -18.00
CA ALA A 21 5.38 -12.36 -16.89
C ALA A 21 6.31 -13.17 -15.98
N SER A 22 7.41 -12.55 -15.55
CA SER A 22 8.33 -13.22 -14.64
C SER A 22 7.62 -13.38 -13.30
N ALA A 23 7.66 -14.58 -12.71
CA ALA A 23 7.15 -14.75 -11.35
C ALA A 23 7.94 -13.83 -10.41
N LEU A 24 7.27 -12.89 -9.77
CA LEU A 24 7.84 -11.99 -8.77
C LEU A 24 7.69 -12.60 -7.37
N ASN A 25 8.66 -12.34 -6.51
CA ASN A 25 8.57 -12.56 -5.08
C ASN A 25 7.90 -11.34 -4.44
N ILE A 26 6.68 -11.48 -3.96
CA ILE A 26 5.87 -10.36 -3.47
C ILE A 26 5.55 -10.55 -1.99
N VAL A 27 5.87 -9.54 -1.16
CA VAL A 27 5.35 -9.45 0.20
C VAL A 27 4.12 -8.55 0.20
N ILE A 28 3.00 -9.06 0.71
CA ILE A 28 1.79 -8.26 0.94
C ILE A 28 1.56 -8.04 2.43
N THR A 29 1.06 -6.86 2.78
CA THR A 29 0.69 -6.43 4.13
C THR A 29 -0.53 -5.51 4.04
N ASN A 30 -1.10 -5.06 5.16
CA ASN A 30 -2.14 -4.02 5.22
C ASN A 30 -2.13 -3.34 6.59
N ASP A 31 -3.13 -2.52 6.89
CA ASP A 31 -3.38 -1.99 8.24
C ASP A 31 -4.77 -2.39 8.81
N ASP A 32 -5.58 -3.11 8.05
CA ASP A 32 -6.88 -3.61 8.52
C ASP A 32 -6.79 -4.97 9.25
N GLY A 33 -5.72 -5.71 9.02
CA GLY A 33 -5.47 -7.02 9.62
C GLY A 33 -5.48 -8.16 8.60
N PHE A 34 -4.83 -9.28 8.98
CA PHE A 34 -4.58 -10.42 8.09
C PHE A 34 -5.84 -11.17 7.66
N GLU A 35 -6.96 -11.07 8.40
CA GLU A 35 -8.21 -11.81 8.16
C GLU A 35 -9.17 -11.09 7.20
N THR A 36 -8.88 -9.87 6.77
CA THR A 36 -9.83 -9.10 5.97
C THR A 36 -9.99 -9.65 4.56
N PRO A 37 -11.22 -9.57 3.99
CA PRO A 37 -11.51 -10.12 2.66
C PRO A 37 -10.62 -9.52 1.57
N ASN A 38 -10.28 -8.24 1.67
CA ASN A 38 -9.49 -7.53 0.66
C ASN A 38 -8.08 -8.12 0.52
N ILE A 39 -7.35 -8.33 1.63
CA ILE A 39 -5.99 -8.86 1.56
C ILE A 39 -5.97 -10.33 1.18
N GLN A 40 -6.97 -11.11 1.61
CA GLN A 40 -7.08 -12.52 1.25
C GLN A 40 -7.38 -12.69 -0.25
N ALA A 41 -8.28 -11.88 -0.81
CA ALA A 41 -8.56 -11.87 -2.25
C ALA A 41 -7.31 -11.47 -3.07
N LEU A 42 -6.54 -10.48 -2.58
CA LEU A 42 -5.29 -10.08 -3.22
C LEU A 42 -4.25 -11.20 -3.18
N TYR A 43 -4.09 -11.88 -2.03
CA TYR A 43 -3.21 -13.04 -1.91
C TYR A 43 -3.54 -14.10 -2.96
N ASP A 44 -4.81 -14.51 -3.01
CA ASP A 44 -5.27 -15.55 -3.93
C ASP A 44 -5.07 -15.15 -5.40
N ALA A 45 -5.35 -13.90 -5.76
CA ALA A 45 -5.23 -13.41 -7.12
C ALA A 45 -3.77 -13.37 -7.59
N LEU A 46 -2.84 -12.89 -6.75
CA LEU A 46 -1.41 -12.84 -7.07
C LEU A 46 -0.81 -14.25 -7.20
N VAL A 47 -1.19 -15.18 -6.31
CA VAL A 47 -0.79 -16.60 -6.42
C VAL A 47 -1.35 -17.23 -7.69
N ALA A 48 -2.61 -16.97 -8.02
CA ALA A 48 -3.24 -17.46 -9.26
C ALA A 48 -2.58 -16.88 -10.52
N ALA A 49 -2.06 -15.66 -10.45
CA ALA A 49 -1.28 -15.03 -11.52
C ALA A 49 0.15 -15.62 -11.66
N GLY A 50 0.57 -16.49 -10.74
CA GLY A 50 1.86 -17.19 -10.80
C GLY A 50 3.00 -16.53 -10.05
N HIS A 51 2.72 -15.55 -9.20
CA HIS A 51 3.71 -14.94 -8.31
C HIS A 51 3.95 -15.81 -7.06
N ASP A 52 5.13 -15.68 -6.45
CA ASP A 52 5.41 -16.26 -5.15
C ASP A 52 5.12 -15.20 -4.06
N VAL A 53 4.11 -15.47 -3.22
CA VAL A 53 3.50 -14.46 -2.36
C VAL A 53 3.64 -14.82 -0.89
N ILE A 54 4.15 -13.89 -0.09
CA ILE A 54 4.11 -13.94 1.37
C ILE A 54 3.14 -12.86 1.85
N LEU A 55 2.15 -13.27 2.67
CA LEU A 55 1.32 -12.35 3.43
C LEU A 55 1.93 -12.19 4.82
N SER A 56 2.19 -10.95 5.23
CA SER A 56 2.61 -10.60 6.59
C SER A 56 1.89 -9.33 7.02
N ALA A 57 0.84 -9.47 7.82
CA ALA A 57 -0.06 -8.37 8.15
C ALA A 57 -0.31 -8.25 9.67
N PRO A 58 -0.78 -7.11 10.17
CA PRO A 58 -1.16 -6.93 11.56
C PRO A 58 -2.18 -7.95 12.04
N TYR A 59 -2.09 -8.28 13.33
CA TYR A 59 -3.05 -9.18 14.00
C TYR A 59 -4.48 -8.61 14.02
N SER A 60 -4.60 -7.29 14.11
CA SER A 60 -5.87 -6.55 14.13
C SER A 60 -5.69 -5.19 13.49
N GLY A 61 -6.80 -4.47 13.26
CA GLY A 61 -6.80 -3.16 12.65
C GLY A 61 -5.87 -2.14 13.34
N GLN A 62 -5.10 -1.40 12.55
CA GLN A 62 -4.06 -0.47 12.95
C GLN A 62 -4.21 0.90 12.24
N SER A 63 -5.43 1.27 11.89
CA SER A 63 -5.71 2.54 11.19
C SER A 63 -5.16 3.75 11.96
N GLY A 64 -4.57 4.70 11.24
CA GLY A 64 -4.01 5.92 11.84
C GLY A 64 -2.60 5.76 12.43
N THR A 65 -1.96 4.59 12.33
CA THR A 65 -0.62 4.37 12.90
C THR A 65 0.53 4.82 12.01
N SER A 66 0.25 5.22 10.76
CA SER A 66 1.31 5.69 9.85
C SER A 66 2.50 4.73 9.77
N GLY A 67 3.72 5.25 9.81
CA GLY A 67 4.98 4.49 9.87
C GLY A 67 5.44 4.13 11.30
N MET A 68 4.54 3.95 12.26
CA MET A 68 4.88 3.69 13.66
C MET A 68 5.71 2.40 13.81
N ILE A 69 6.77 2.49 14.58
CA ILE A 69 7.59 1.35 15.01
C ILE A 69 7.82 1.44 16.53
N ALA A 70 7.49 0.38 17.25
CA ALA A 70 7.78 0.26 18.68
C ALA A 70 9.23 -0.24 18.88
N PHE A 71 10.20 0.66 18.85
CA PHE A 71 11.61 0.32 19.00
C PHE A 71 11.91 -0.37 20.33
N LEU A 72 12.76 -1.41 20.25
CA LEU A 72 13.32 -2.13 21.41
C LEU A 72 12.26 -2.71 22.35
N ARG A 73 11.06 -2.96 21.84
CA ARG A 73 9.97 -3.61 22.58
C ARG A 73 9.72 -4.99 21.97
N PRO A 74 9.76 -6.05 22.77
CA PRO A 74 9.38 -7.37 22.31
C PRO A 74 7.88 -7.41 21.99
N ILE A 75 7.51 -8.19 20.98
CA ILE A 75 6.11 -8.48 20.66
C ILE A 75 5.73 -9.72 21.45
N GLY A 76 4.92 -9.54 22.49
CA GLY A 76 4.47 -10.62 23.38
C GLY A 76 3.26 -11.38 22.83
N PRO A 77 2.78 -12.40 23.57
CA PRO A 77 1.55 -13.11 23.20
C PRO A 77 0.35 -12.17 23.13
N THR A 78 -0.60 -12.47 22.24
CA THR A 78 -1.83 -11.69 22.03
C THR A 78 -2.72 -11.71 23.28
N SER A 79 -3.34 -10.59 23.60
CA SER A 79 -4.21 -10.47 24.79
C SER A 79 -5.66 -10.88 24.50
N GLN A 80 -6.08 -10.88 23.23
CA GLN A 80 -7.43 -11.21 22.77
C GLN A 80 -7.36 -12.17 21.58
N ALA A 81 -8.49 -12.77 21.23
CA ALA A 81 -8.61 -13.50 19.97
C ALA A 81 -8.53 -12.53 18.77
N SER A 82 -8.10 -13.02 17.61
CA SER A 82 -8.12 -12.21 16.38
C SER A 82 -9.56 -11.80 16.03
N PRO A 83 -9.75 -10.68 15.32
CA PRO A 83 -11.08 -10.16 14.99
C PRO A 83 -11.98 -11.16 14.27
N GLY A 84 -11.43 -11.94 13.32
CA GLY A 84 -12.13 -13.03 12.63
C GLY A 84 -12.19 -14.33 13.41
N GLY A 85 -11.54 -14.42 14.57
CA GLY A 85 -11.57 -15.58 15.47
C GLY A 85 -10.74 -16.78 15.02
N THR A 86 -9.88 -16.64 14.02
CA THR A 86 -9.02 -17.74 13.54
C THR A 86 -7.89 -18.07 14.50
N LEU A 87 -7.49 -17.11 15.34
CA LEU A 87 -6.43 -17.27 16.34
C LEU A 87 -6.97 -16.92 17.75
N PRO A 88 -6.75 -17.78 18.75
CA PRO A 88 -7.21 -17.52 20.12
C PRO A 88 -6.33 -16.50 20.84
N ALA A 89 -6.86 -15.92 21.93
CA ALA A 89 -6.06 -15.16 22.88
C ALA A 89 -4.90 -16.03 23.43
N GLY A 90 -3.74 -15.40 23.68
CA GLY A 90 -2.52 -16.10 24.11
C GLY A 90 -1.71 -16.69 22.95
N SER A 91 -2.13 -16.52 21.70
CA SER A 91 -1.29 -16.86 20.53
C SER A 91 0.04 -16.10 20.58
N PRO A 92 1.15 -16.66 20.06
CA PRO A 92 2.40 -15.90 19.94
C PRO A 92 2.16 -14.54 19.26
N GLY A 93 2.92 -13.52 19.65
CA GLY A 93 2.73 -12.17 19.05
C GLY A 93 3.14 -12.10 17.56
N VAL A 94 3.84 -13.10 17.06
CA VAL A 94 4.19 -13.27 15.65
C VAL A 94 4.12 -14.76 15.32
N GLY A 95 3.52 -15.13 14.21
CA GLY A 95 3.43 -16.52 13.80
C GLY A 95 2.72 -16.73 12.47
N PRO A 96 2.67 -18.00 12.01
CA PRO A 96 1.88 -18.35 10.85
C PRO A 96 0.38 -18.26 11.17
N THR A 97 -0.40 -17.94 10.14
CA THR A 97 -1.87 -18.02 10.22
C THR A 97 -2.34 -19.45 9.92
N THR A 98 -3.64 -19.69 10.13
CA THR A 98 -4.29 -20.95 9.72
C THR A 98 -4.95 -20.85 8.34
N LEU A 99 -4.87 -19.68 7.68
CA LEU A 99 -5.60 -19.39 6.44
C LEU A 99 -4.88 -19.91 5.19
N GLY A 100 -3.58 -20.03 5.22
CA GLY A 100 -2.81 -20.54 4.09
C GLY A 100 -1.32 -20.69 4.38
N PRO A 101 -0.58 -21.35 3.48
CA PRO A 101 0.87 -21.37 3.55
C PRO A 101 1.42 -19.97 3.29
N GLN A 102 2.60 -19.64 3.77
CA GLN A 102 3.22 -18.33 3.54
C GLN A 102 2.39 -17.13 4.06
N GLN A 103 1.44 -17.36 4.96
CA GLN A 103 0.65 -16.30 5.59
C GLN A 103 1.00 -16.19 7.07
N PHE A 104 1.39 -14.97 7.47
CA PHE A 104 1.87 -14.64 8.82
C PHE A 104 1.12 -13.45 9.38
N TYR A 105 1.02 -13.39 10.70
CA TYR A 105 0.51 -12.25 11.44
C TYR A 105 1.57 -11.68 12.40
N VAL A 106 1.44 -10.41 12.69
CA VAL A 106 2.24 -9.68 13.69
C VAL A 106 1.32 -8.86 14.58
N ASP A 107 1.38 -9.05 15.90
CA ASP A 107 0.66 -8.21 16.86
C ASP A 107 1.41 -6.88 17.04
N GLY A 108 1.32 -6.04 16.02
CA GLY A 108 2.06 -4.80 15.89
C GLY A 108 1.56 -3.93 14.73
N SER A 109 2.25 -2.84 14.51
CA SER A 109 1.92 -1.91 13.42
C SER A 109 2.13 -2.52 12.04
N PRO A 110 1.53 -1.93 10.97
CA PRO A 110 1.78 -2.31 9.58
C PRO A 110 3.27 -2.29 9.21
N SER A 111 4.01 -1.29 9.71
CA SER A 111 5.46 -1.20 9.52
C SER A 111 6.21 -2.36 10.18
N ALA A 112 5.78 -2.83 11.36
CA ALA A 112 6.37 -4.01 11.99
C ALA A 112 6.03 -5.29 11.22
N ALA A 113 4.80 -5.41 10.73
CA ALA A 113 4.35 -6.56 9.94
C ALA A 113 5.11 -6.67 8.62
N VAL A 114 5.25 -5.57 7.87
CA VAL A 114 6.01 -5.59 6.61
C VAL A 114 7.49 -5.90 6.85
N LEU A 115 8.10 -5.39 7.94
CA LEU A 115 9.48 -5.72 8.29
C LEU A 115 9.66 -7.21 8.58
N TYR A 116 8.72 -7.85 9.31
CA TYR A 116 8.75 -9.31 9.50
C TYR A 116 8.66 -10.05 8.17
N GLY A 117 7.76 -9.62 7.29
CA GLY A 117 7.62 -10.19 5.94
C GLY A 117 8.93 -10.11 5.14
N ILE A 118 9.59 -8.96 5.15
CA ILE A 118 10.82 -8.72 4.39
C ILE A 118 12.04 -9.40 5.04
N ASP A 119 12.26 -9.18 6.34
CA ASP A 119 13.53 -9.53 7.00
C ASP A 119 13.56 -10.96 7.52
N VAL A 120 12.39 -11.58 7.71
CA VAL A 120 12.27 -12.93 8.27
C VAL A 120 11.63 -13.88 7.27
N ALA A 121 10.38 -13.67 6.91
CA ALA A 121 9.63 -14.61 6.09
C ALA A 121 10.23 -14.76 4.68
N ALA A 122 10.54 -13.65 4.00
CA ALA A 122 11.16 -13.65 2.67
C ALA A 122 12.56 -14.27 2.71
N MET A 123 13.36 -13.95 3.72
CA MET A 123 14.70 -14.53 3.87
C MET A 123 14.66 -16.02 4.13
N HIS A 124 13.64 -16.53 4.84
CA HIS A 124 13.47 -17.97 5.05
C HIS A 124 12.95 -18.67 3.78
N ALA A 125 12.02 -18.07 3.05
CA ALA A 125 11.41 -18.68 1.89
C ALA A 125 12.29 -18.57 0.64
N TRP A 126 12.88 -17.39 0.39
CA TRP A 126 13.57 -17.07 -0.86
C TRP A 126 15.07 -16.86 -0.70
N GLY A 127 15.58 -16.66 0.51
CA GLY A 127 16.98 -16.29 0.75
C GLY A 127 17.34 -14.90 0.24
N ALA A 128 16.34 -14.08 -0.09
CA ALA A 128 16.48 -12.74 -0.67
C ALA A 128 15.32 -11.83 -0.21
N TYR A 129 15.47 -10.54 -0.41
CA TYR A 129 14.37 -9.58 -0.25
C TYR A 129 13.36 -9.73 -1.40
N PRO A 130 12.08 -9.32 -1.19
CA PRO A 130 11.07 -9.37 -2.23
C PRO A 130 11.39 -8.40 -3.39
N ASP A 131 10.87 -8.72 -4.58
CA ASP A 131 10.92 -7.84 -5.75
C ASP A 131 9.95 -6.65 -5.61
N LEU A 132 8.84 -6.85 -4.88
CA LEU A 132 7.78 -5.88 -4.67
C LEU A 132 7.14 -6.06 -3.30
N VAL A 133 6.76 -4.96 -2.68
CA VAL A 133 5.86 -4.93 -1.52
C VAL A 133 4.54 -4.30 -1.93
N ILE A 134 3.41 -4.91 -1.54
CA ILE A 134 2.08 -4.30 -1.67
C ILE A 134 1.48 -4.18 -0.29
N SER A 135 1.20 -2.95 0.13
CA SER A 135 0.50 -2.66 1.38
C SER A 135 -0.95 -2.31 1.07
N GLY A 136 -1.88 -3.14 1.53
CA GLY A 136 -3.31 -3.05 1.25
C GLY A 136 -3.89 -4.35 0.70
N PRO A 137 -5.11 -4.31 0.10
CA PRO A 137 -5.98 -3.13 -0.07
C PRO A 137 -6.59 -2.66 1.26
N ASN A 138 -6.39 -1.37 1.58
CA ASN A 138 -7.04 -0.74 2.73
C ASN A 138 -8.55 -0.64 2.52
N GLU A 139 -9.31 -0.77 3.61
CA GLU A 139 -10.77 -0.60 3.61
C GLU A 139 -11.13 0.89 3.72
N GLY A 140 -10.95 1.62 2.65
CA GLY A 140 -11.14 3.07 2.51
C GLY A 140 -9.99 3.73 1.76
N ASN A 141 -10.28 4.74 0.95
CA ASN A 141 -9.26 5.46 0.17
C ASN A 141 -8.33 6.28 1.08
N ASN A 142 -7.05 6.32 0.74
CA ASN A 142 -6.03 7.13 1.40
C ASN A 142 -5.64 8.29 0.46
N LEU A 143 -6.24 9.46 0.67
CA LEU A 143 -6.16 10.64 -0.21
C LEU A 143 -5.61 11.84 0.55
N GLY A 144 -5.02 12.79 -0.17
CA GLY A 144 -4.65 14.11 0.32
C GLY A 144 -4.03 14.11 1.72
N ILE A 145 -4.60 14.90 2.61
CA ILE A 145 -4.11 15.08 3.98
C ILE A 145 -4.19 13.83 4.87
N VAL A 146 -4.93 12.79 4.48
CA VAL A 146 -5.00 11.53 5.24
C VAL A 146 -3.77 10.65 5.00
N THR A 147 -3.14 10.76 3.84
CA THR A 147 -1.99 9.91 3.45
C THR A 147 -0.86 9.87 4.48
N PRO A 148 -0.42 10.98 5.14
CA PRO A 148 0.62 10.94 6.14
C PRO A 148 0.26 10.15 7.42
N HIS A 149 -1.03 9.89 7.64
CA HIS A 149 -1.54 9.19 8.82
C HIS A 149 -1.87 7.72 8.54
N SER A 150 -1.89 7.32 7.28
CA SER A 150 -2.25 5.97 6.83
C SER A 150 -1.21 4.93 7.21
N GLY A 151 -1.64 3.84 7.84
CA GLY A 151 -0.80 2.66 8.08
C GLY A 151 -0.43 1.95 6.79
N THR A 152 -1.32 1.95 5.79
CA THR A 152 -1.07 1.43 4.44
C THR A 152 0.12 2.13 3.78
N ILE A 153 0.10 3.48 3.78
CA ILE A 153 1.22 4.30 3.26
C ILE A 153 2.48 4.07 4.10
N GLY A 154 2.36 4.02 5.42
CA GLY A 154 3.49 3.84 6.34
C GLY A 154 4.26 2.53 6.10
N ALA A 155 3.55 1.43 5.84
CA ALA A 155 4.18 0.14 5.52
C ALA A 155 4.86 0.17 4.13
N ALA A 156 4.24 0.78 3.11
CA ALA A 156 4.83 0.95 1.79
C ALA A 156 6.12 1.81 1.87
N VAL A 157 6.08 2.94 2.60
CA VAL A 157 7.25 3.80 2.85
C VAL A 157 8.35 3.04 3.60
N THR A 158 8.00 2.16 4.54
CA THR A 158 8.96 1.30 5.25
C THR A 158 9.71 0.39 4.27
N ALA A 159 9.03 -0.19 3.28
CA ALA A 159 9.66 -0.98 2.22
C ALA A 159 10.56 -0.12 1.30
N LEU A 160 10.10 1.07 0.91
CA LEU A 160 10.89 2.02 0.11
C LEU A 160 12.19 2.42 0.82
N ASN A 161 12.16 2.59 2.15
CA ASN A 161 13.35 2.87 2.95
C ASN A 161 14.36 1.71 2.96
N LYS A 162 13.91 0.49 2.66
CA LYS A 162 14.77 -0.69 2.41
C LYS A 162 15.14 -0.83 0.92
N ARG A 163 14.83 0.15 0.08
CA ARG A 163 15.05 0.18 -1.37
C ARG A 163 14.28 -0.91 -2.13
N ILE A 164 13.15 -1.36 -1.58
CA ILE A 164 12.26 -2.30 -2.22
C ILE A 164 11.13 -1.50 -2.85
N PRO A 165 10.82 -1.69 -4.14
CA PRO A 165 9.65 -1.08 -4.77
C PRO A 165 8.39 -1.39 -3.99
N ALA A 166 7.48 -0.40 -3.84
CA ALA A 166 6.27 -0.61 -3.05
C ALA A 166 5.05 0.08 -3.63
N ILE A 167 3.89 -0.55 -3.41
CA ILE A 167 2.56 -0.03 -3.72
C ILE A 167 1.80 0.07 -2.40
N ALA A 168 1.26 1.25 -2.10
CA ALA A 168 0.20 1.44 -1.13
C ALA A 168 -1.12 1.38 -1.90
N LEU A 169 -1.98 0.43 -1.58
CA LEU A 169 -3.21 0.14 -2.29
C LEU A 169 -4.41 0.35 -1.37
N SER A 170 -5.41 1.07 -1.86
CA SER A 170 -6.64 1.33 -1.11
C SER A 170 -7.87 1.09 -1.98
N ALA A 171 -8.84 0.39 -1.42
CA ALA A 171 -10.17 0.19 -2.01
C ALA A 171 -11.14 1.24 -1.45
N ALA A 172 -12.15 1.62 -2.23
CA ALA A 172 -13.17 2.56 -1.76
C ALA A 172 -13.96 2.05 -0.53
N SER A 173 -13.98 0.74 -0.31
CA SER A 173 -14.61 0.12 0.87
C SER A 173 -14.08 -1.28 1.17
N GLY A 174 -14.43 -1.81 2.36
CA GLY A 174 -14.18 -3.20 2.76
C GLY A 174 -15.25 -4.21 2.27
N ASP A 175 -16.09 -3.84 1.31
CA ASP A 175 -17.10 -4.79 0.77
C ASP A 175 -16.42 -5.97 0.05
N ALA A 176 -16.57 -7.16 0.63
CA ALA A 176 -15.99 -8.40 0.10
C ALA A 176 -16.36 -8.69 -1.38
N ARG A 177 -17.50 -8.17 -1.88
CA ARG A 177 -17.88 -8.32 -3.29
C ARG A 177 -16.95 -7.57 -4.23
N GLN A 178 -16.39 -6.44 -3.78
CA GLN A 178 -15.44 -5.64 -4.54
C GLN A 178 -14.01 -6.21 -4.48
N ALA A 179 -13.68 -6.95 -3.42
CA ALA A 179 -12.33 -7.43 -3.15
C ALA A 179 -11.71 -8.18 -4.36
N ARG A 180 -12.50 -9.00 -5.05
CA ARG A 180 -12.04 -9.72 -6.24
C ARG A 180 -11.65 -8.78 -7.38
N ILE A 181 -12.47 -7.78 -7.67
CA ILE A 181 -12.18 -6.82 -8.76
C ILE A 181 -10.96 -5.95 -8.42
N VAL A 182 -10.86 -5.51 -7.16
CA VAL A 182 -9.66 -4.77 -6.67
C VAL A 182 -8.40 -5.62 -6.82
N ALA A 183 -8.46 -6.90 -6.47
CA ALA A 183 -7.35 -7.83 -6.64
C ALA A 183 -6.97 -8.03 -8.11
N GLU A 184 -7.94 -8.21 -9.01
CA GLU A 184 -7.71 -8.31 -10.47
C GLU A 184 -7.11 -7.03 -11.05
N LEU A 185 -7.59 -5.86 -10.63
CA LEU A 185 -6.98 -4.55 -10.98
C LEU A 185 -5.51 -4.49 -10.52
N THR A 186 -5.23 -5.00 -9.31
CA THR A 186 -3.86 -5.01 -8.78
C THR A 186 -2.96 -5.94 -9.59
N VAL A 187 -3.43 -7.12 -9.97
CA VAL A 187 -2.68 -8.02 -10.88
C VAL A 187 -2.36 -7.32 -12.19
N ARG A 188 -3.33 -6.64 -12.83
CA ARG A 188 -3.09 -5.87 -14.06
C ARG A 188 -2.01 -4.79 -13.88
N LEU A 189 -1.99 -4.11 -12.73
CA LEU A 189 -0.96 -3.13 -12.42
C LEU A 189 0.41 -3.80 -12.24
N VAL A 190 0.48 -4.91 -11.50
CA VAL A 190 1.72 -5.67 -11.29
C VAL A 190 2.28 -6.17 -12.62
N ASP A 191 1.44 -6.72 -13.49
CA ASP A 191 1.84 -7.16 -14.85
C ASP A 191 2.41 -6.00 -15.68
N ALA A 192 1.81 -4.82 -15.59
CA ALA A 192 2.30 -3.63 -16.28
C ALA A 192 3.66 -3.15 -15.75
N LEU A 193 3.90 -3.34 -14.45
CA LEU A 193 5.14 -2.99 -13.77
C LEU A 193 6.23 -4.07 -13.91
N ASP A 194 5.88 -5.30 -14.29
CA ASP A 194 6.87 -6.34 -14.48
C ASP A 194 7.84 -6.01 -15.63
N GLY A 195 9.11 -6.20 -15.41
CA GLY A 195 10.19 -5.89 -16.32
C GLY A 195 11.25 -6.98 -16.37
N ARG A 196 12.03 -7.01 -17.43
CA ARG A 196 13.12 -7.98 -17.62
C ARG A 196 14.15 -8.02 -16.48
N HIS A 197 14.21 -6.99 -15.65
CA HIS A 197 15.21 -6.80 -14.60
C HIS A 197 14.56 -6.42 -13.26
N GLY A 198 13.32 -6.83 -13.02
CA GLY A 198 12.54 -6.49 -11.84
C GLY A 198 11.48 -5.43 -12.13
N VAL A 199 10.91 -4.85 -11.08
CA VAL A 199 9.80 -3.90 -11.16
C VAL A 199 10.24 -2.59 -11.82
N LYS A 200 9.47 -2.10 -12.80
CA LYS A 200 9.73 -0.89 -13.60
C LYS A 200 9.39 0.39 -12.83
N LEU A 201 9.91 0.55 -11.63
CA LEU A 201 9.81 1.80 -10.87
C LEU A 201 11.21 2.40 -10.64
N PRO A 202 11.37 3.72 -10.69
CA PRO A 202 12.62 4.36 -10.29
C PRO A 202 12.98 4.02 -8.83
N GLU A 203 14.27 3.94 -8.52
CA GLU A 203 14.72 3.68 -7.15
C GLU A 203 14.14 4.69 -6.16
N GLY A 204 13.60 4.21 -5.05
CA GLY A 204 13.01 5.04 -4.00
C GLY A 204 11.63 5.60 -4.32
N ILE A 205 11.07 5.25 -5.47
CA ILE A 205 9.70 5.61 -5.86
C ILE A 205 8.78 4.41 -5.66
N GLY A 206 7.66 4.64 -5.00
CA GLY A 206 6.52 3.75 -4.91
C GLY A 206 5.27 4.39 -5.48
N LEU A 207 4.15 3.72 -5.32
CA LEU A 207 2.86 4.18 -5.81
C LEU A 207 1.85 4.24 -4.66
N ASN A 208 1.05 5.30 -4.60
CA ASN A 208 -0.23 5.31 -3.92
C ASN A 208 -1.31 5.03 -4.97
N VAL A 209 -2.09 3.99 -4.75
CA VAL A 209 -3.12 3.52 -5.67
C VAL A 209 -4.46 3.47 -4.94
N ASN A 210 -5.44 4.17 -5.47
CA ASN A 210 -6.80 4.17 -4.93
C ASN A 210 -7.78 3.71 -6.01
N THR A 211 -8.74 2.86 -5.64
CA THR A 211 -9.82 2.46 -6.55
C THR A 211 -11.06 3.30 -6.32
N PRO A 212 -11.83 3.62 -7.37
CA PRO A 212 -13.14 4.23 -7.21
C PRO A 212 -14.12 3.24 -6.55
N VAL A 213 -15.34 3.71 -6.27
CA VAL A 213 -16.43 2.81 -5.89
C VAL A 213 -16.69 1.83 -7.03
N ILE A 214 -16.63 0.54 -6.71
CA ILE A 214 -16.78 -0.55 -7.69
C ILE A 214 -18.21 -1.09 -7.64
N ASP A 215 -18.89 -1.10 -8.78
CA ASP A 215 -20.15 -1.82 -8.95
C ASP A 215 -19.87 -3.31 -9.22
N ALA A 216 -19.70 -4.07 -8.14
CA ALA A 216 -19.30 -5.48 -8.20
C ALA A 216 -20.35 -6.39 -8.89
N ASP A 217 -21.58 -5.94 -9.04
CA ASP A 217 -22.65 -6.71 -9.66
C ASP A 217 -22.70 -6.53 -11.19
N ASN A 218 -22.23 -5.38 -11.70
CA ASN A 218 -22.36 -5.02 -13.12
C ASN A 218 -21.03 -4.76 -13.84
N THR A 219 -19.89 -4.74 -13.13
CA THR A 219 -18.57 -4.44 -13.73
C THR A 219 -17.54 -5.53 -13.46
N THR A 220 -16.49 -5.50 -14.26
CA THR A 220 -15.28 -6.32 -14.16
C THR A 220 -14.05 -5.43 -14.07
N ALA A 221 -12.88 -5.98 -13.81
CA ALA A 221 -11.63 -5.22 -13.79
C ALA A 221 -11.31 -4.53 -15.14
N GLU A 222 -11.82 -5.05 -16.26
CA GLU A 222 -11.60 -4.47 -17.59
C GLU A 222 -12.34 -3.16 -17.82
N ASP A 223 -13.40 -2.88 -17.03
CA ASP A 223 -14.20 -1.67 -17.16
C ASP A 223 -13.51 -0.46 -16.53
N TYR A 224 -12.46 -0.66 -15.75
CA TYR A 224 -11.73 0.42 -15.06
C TYR A 224 -10.41 0.75 -15.74
N SER A 225 -10.16 2.04 -15.88
CA SER A 225 -8.92 2.59 -16.44
C SER A 225 -8.05 3.19 -15.34
N PHE A 226 -6.73 3.08 -15.50
CA PHE A 226 -5.75 3.69 -14.61
C PHE A 226 -5.41 5.10 -15.09
N PHE A 227 -5.26 6.03 -14.15
CA PHE A 227 -4.83 7.38 -14.42
C PHE A 227 -3.69 7.80 -13.49
N VAL A 228 -2.61 8.36 -14.07
CA VAL A 228 -1.48 8.86 -13.27
C VAL A 228 -1.85 10.19 -12.66
N THR A 229 -1.85 10.24 -11.35
CA THR A 229 -2.34 11.33 -10.53
C THR A 229 -1.25 11.93 -9.64
N ARG A 230 -1.65 12.86 -8.79
CA ARG A 230 -0.91 13.38 -7.65
C ARG A 230 -1.75 13.23 -6.40
N ILE A 231 -1.10 12.98 -5.26
CA ILE A 231 -1.74 13.19 -3.97
C ILE A 231 -2.10 14.67 -3.90
N GLY A 232 -3.38 14.97 -3.89
CA GLY A 232 -3.87 16.34 -3.80
C GLY A 232 -3.94 16.85 -2.38
N ASP A 233 -4.61 17.99 -2.20
CA ASP A 233 -4.84 18.61 -0.90
C ASP A 233 -6.16 18.17 -0.25
N SER A 234 -7.09 17.60 -1.04
CA SER A 234 -8.38 17.11 -0.57
C SER A 234 -8.36 15.60 -0.28
N ALA A 235 -9.03 15.21 0.77
CA ALA A 235 -9.24 13.79 1.13
C ALA A 235 -10.73 13.45 1.25
N ASN A 236 -11.63 14.34 0.90
CA ASN A 236 -13.06 14.25 1.21
C ASN A 236 -13.36 14.12 2.73
N PHE A 237 -12.33 14.10 3.55
CA PHE A 237 -12.37 14.03 5.00
C PHE A 237 -11.32 14.95 5.59
N GLY A 238 -11.59 15.44 6.81
CA GLY A 238 -10.62 16.09 7.66
C GLY A 238 -10.30 15.29 8.91
N LEU A 239 -9.37 15.78 9.70
CA LEU A 239 -9.06 15.24 11.02
C LEU A 239 -9.50 16.24 12.07
N GLN A 240 -10.27 15.80 13.07
CA GLN A 240 -10.71 16.64 14.16
C GLN A 240 -10.54 15.94 15.50
N PHE A 241 -10.07 16.70 16.48
CA PHE A 241 -10.05 16.26 17.87
C PHE A 241 -11.39 16.64 18.54
N TYR A 242 -12.05 15.66 19.12
CA TYR A 242 -13.30 15.82 19.86
C TYR A 242 -13.04 15.73 21.37
N GLU A 243 -13.61 16.63 22.16
CA GLU A 243 -13.61 16.50 23.62
C GLU A 243 -14.46 15.31 24.07
N HIS A 244 -15.52 15.00 23.30
CA HIS A 244 -16.35 13.81 23.46
C HIS A 244 -16.40 13.09 22.10
N LEU A 245 -15.70 11.96 21.96
CA LEU A 245 -15.64 11.23 20.68
C LEU A 245 -17.03 10.77 20.18
N GLY A 246 -17.95 10.53 21.12
CA GLY A 246 -19.34 10.18 20.79
C GLY A 246 -20.17 11.30 20.15
N ASP A 247 -19.63 12.52 20.03
CA ASP A 247 -20.26 13.62 19.32
C ASP A 247 -19.88 13.64 17.82
N SER A 248 -18.88 12.85 17.43
CA SER A 248 -18.52 12.69 16.02
C SER A 248 -19.48 11.76 15.29
N PRO A 249 -20.22 12.22 14.26
CA PRO A 249 -21.09 11.34 13.48
C PRO A 249 -20.34 10.21 12.79
N VAL A 250 -19.10 10.48 12.37
CA VAL A 250 -18.24 9.49 11.71
C VAL A 250 -17.83 8.41 12.72
N ALA A 251 -17.33 8.80 13.90
CA ALA A 251 -16.95 7.84 14.93
C ALA A 251 -18.15 6.96 15.35
N VAL A 252 -19.33 7.55 15.49
CA VAL A 252 -20.56 6.81 15.81
C VAL A 252 -20.92 5.84 14.68
N GLY A 253 -20.77 6.24 13.43
CA GLY A 253 -20.95 5.36 12.26
C GLY A 253 -19.99 4.16 12.24
N PHE A 254 -18.80 4.31 12.82
CA PHE A 254 -17.82 3.24 13.01
C PHE A 254 -17.96 2.50 14.35
N GLY A 255 -19.07 2.67 15.06
CA GLY A 255 -19.42 1.88 16.25
C GLY A 255 -18.99 2.47 17.59
N VAL A 256 -18.47 3.69 17.62
CA VAL A 256 -18.28 4.42 18.88
C VAL A 256 -19.66 4.74 19.48
N PRO A 257 -19.90 4.47 20.78
CA PRO A 257 -21.18 4.80 21.40
C PRO A 257 -21.51 6.29 21.27
N ALA A 258 -22.70 6.61 20.78
CA ALA A 258 -23.18 7.99 20.71
C ALA A 258 -23.16 8.62 22.12
N GLY A 259 -22.65 9.85 22.22
CA GLY A 259 -22.52 10.56 23.47
C GLY A 259 -21.43 10.01 24.41
N LEU A 260 -20.50 9.17 23.93
CA LEU A 260 -19.33 8.73 24.70
C LEU A 260 -18.52 9.94 25.17
N PRO A 261 -18.43 10.24 26.51
CA PRO A 261 -17.81 11.44 27.02
C PRO A 261 -16.28 11.25 27.20
N LEU A 262 -15.62 10.63 26.24
CA LEU A 262 -14.17 10.46 26.24
C LEU A 262 -13.58 11.19 25.03
N PRO A 263 -12.45 11.88 25.21
CA PRO A 263 -11.82 12.59 24.11
C PRO A 263 -11.19 11.64 23.10
N GLY A 264 -11.11 12.09 21.84
CA GLY A 264 -10.46 11.31 20.77
C GLY A 264 -10.40 12.07 19.46
N VAL A 265 -9.69 11.48 18.49
CA VAL A 265 -9.61 11.99 17.13
C VAL A 265 -10.56 11.19 16.24
N SER A 266 -11.27 11.88 15.36
CA SER A 266 -12.11 11.29 14.34
C SER A 266 -11.85 11.91 12.98
N LEU A 267 -12.31 11.23 11.95
CA LEU A 267 -12.49 11.83 10.64
C LEU A 267 -13.70 12.77 10.69
N GLU A 268 -13.63 13.86 9.96
CA GLU A 268 -14.72 14.83 9.84
C GLU A 268 -15.12 14.97 8.36
N ILE A 269 -16.43 14.99 8.09
CA ILE A 269 -16.93 15.23 6.74
C ILE A 269 -16.90 16.74 6.49
N PRO A 270 -16.26 17.23 5.42
CA PRO A 270 -15.98 18.66 5.19
C PRO A 270 -17.19 19.60 5.26
N ALA A 271 -18.37 19.12 4.88
CA ALA A 271 -19.59 19.92 4.88
C ALA A 271 -19.98 20.46 6.28
N SER A 272 -19.56 19.79 7.36
CA SER A 272 -19.83 20.20 8.75
C SER A 272 -18.83 21.22 9.28
N LEU A 273 -17.67 21.37 8.63
CA LEU A 273 -16.56 22.24 9.06
C LEU A 273 -16.42 23.52 8.26
N GLY A 274 -17.34 23.83 7.33
CA GLY A 274 -17.23 25.00 6.47
C GLY A 274 -16.26 24.81 5.31
N GLY A 275 -15.91 23.58 5.00
CA GLY A 275 -15.20 23.18 3.79
C GLY A 275 -13.69 23.01 3.98
N TYR A 276 -13.19 21.82 3.66
CA TYR A 276 -11.80 21.70 3.18
C TYR A 276 -11.75 22.27 1.76
N PRO A 277 -10.63 22.87 1.36
CA PRO A 277 -10.51 23.35 -0.01
C PRO A 277 -10.79 22.19 -0.97
N GLU A 278 -11.66 22.43 -1.95
CA GLU A 278 -11.74 21.57 -3.13
C GLU A 278 -10.35 21.50 -3.76
N ASP A 279 -10.02 20.35 -4.34
CA ASP A 279 -8.74 20.22 -4.99
C ASP A 279 -8.80 20.85 -6.38
N ASP A 280 -8.11 21.97 -6.54
CA ASP A 280 -8.05 22.70 -7.82
C ASP A 280 -7.18 21.99 -8.88
N ASP A 281 -6.38 20.97 -8.49
CA ASP A 281 -5.58 20.20 -9.47
C ASP A 281 -6.47 19.12 -10.13
N PRO A 282 -6.78 19.25 -11.44
CA PRO A 282 -7.58 18.24 -12.14
C PRO A 282 -6.91 16.86 -12.23
N ARG A 283 -5.64 16.74 -11.80
CA ARG A 283 -4.92 15.48 -11.71
C ARG A 283 -4.76 15.01 -10.26
N SER A 284 -5.49 15.56 -9.32
CA SER A 284 -5.55 15.03 -7.97
C SER A 284 -6.22 13.65 -7.95
N GLU A 285 -5.87 12.85 -6.94
CA GLU A 285 -6.49 11.55 -6.73
C GLU A 285 -8.01 11.68 -6.53
N THR A 286 -8.44 12.66 -5.76
CA THR A 286 -9.86 12.88 -5.44
C THR A 286 -10.65 13.15 -6.71
N ASN A 287 -10.22 14.10 -7.56
CA ASN A 287 -10.92 14.44 -8.79
C ASN A 287 -10.95 13.26 -9.78
N ALA A 288 -9.86 12.51 -9.90
CA ALA A 288 -9.80 11.35 -10.80
C ALA A 288 -10.67 10.18 -10.31
N LEU A 289 -10.79 9.97 -9.01
CA LEU A 289 -11.69 8.96 -8.43
C LEU A 289 -13.15 9.30 -8.67
N ASP A 290 -13.53 10.59 -8.57
CA ASP A 290 -14.89 11.06 -8.83
C ASP A 290 -15.29 10.83 -10.30
N GLU A 291 -14.32 10.83 -11.22
CA GLU A 291 -14.50 10.45 -12.62
C GLU A 291 -14.44 8.93 -12.87
N GLY A 292 -14.23 8.10 -11.83
CA GLY A 292 -14.26 6.64 -11.91
C GLY A 292 -12.92 6.00 -12.32
N TYR A 293 -11.80 6.73 -12.29
CA TYR A 293 -10.47 6.16 -12.57
C TYR A 293 -9.87 5.46 -11.35
N VAL A 294 -9.08 4.42 -11.60
CA VAL A 294 -8.11 3.92 -10.63
C VAL A 294 -6.91 4.85 -10.64
N THR A 295 -6.62 5.49 -9.52
CA THR A 295 -5.54 6.48 -9.42
C THR A 295 -4.20 5.85 -9.15
N VAL A 296 -3.14 6.43 -9.69
CA VAL A 296 -1.75 5.98 -9.52
C VAL A 296 -0.87 7.20 -9.27
N SER A 297 -0.60 7.52 -8.02
CA SER A 297 0.23 8.65 -7.62
C SER A 297 1.63 8.17 -7.19
N PRO A 298 2.72 8.67 -7.80
CA PRO A 298 4.06 8.40 -7.32
C PRO A 298 4.28 8.96 -5.91
N ILE A 299 4.85 8.13 -5.02
CA ILE A 299 5.25 8.49 -3.66
C ILE A 299 6.74 8.22 -3.43
N GLN A 300 7.31 8.84 -2.42
CA GLN A 300 8.71 8.66 -2.03
C GLN A 300 8.83 8.19 -0.57
N GLY A 301 9.85 7.39 -0.31
CA GLY A 301 10.19 6.95 1.05
C GLY A 301 10.92 8.00 1.89
N THR A 302 10.89 9.29 1.54
CA THR A 302 11.65 10.35 2.21
C THR A 302 10.82 11.60 2.44
N TYR A 303 11.10 12.28 3.55
CA TYR A 303 10.59 13.63 3.86
C TYR A 303 11.50 14.76 3.35
N THR A 304 12.48 14.43 2.53
CA THR A 304 13.39 15.44 1.95
C THR A 304 12.62 16.42 1.09
N ALA A 305 12.67 17.70 1.46
CA ALA A 305 12.03 18.76 0.69
C ALA A 305 12.67 18.93 -0.70
N THR A 306 11.93 19.54 -1.63
CA THR A 306 12.45 19.86 -2.96
C THR A 306 13.67 20.80 -2.87
N SER A 307 14.55 20.76 -3.86
CA SER A 307 15.71 21.66 -3.93
C SER A 307 15.31 23.14 -3.86
N SER A 308 14.16 23.50 -4.44
CA SER A 308 13.60 24.86 -4.37
C SER A 308 13.25 25.27 -2.95
N ALA A 309 12.52 24.40 -2.22
CA ALA A 309 12.17 24.65 -0.83
C ALA A 309 13.42 24.70 0.06
N THR A 310 14.39 23.79 -0.14
CA THR A 310 15.67 23.81 0.57
C THR A 310 16.42 25.12 0.35
N ALA A 311 16.45 25.64 -0.88
CA ALA A 311 17.08 26.93 -1.18
C ALA A 311 16.36 28.13 -0.53
N GLN A 312 15.04 28.06 -0.36
CA GLN A 312 14.29 29.08 0.38
C GLN A 312 14.61 29.04 1.87
N VAL A 313 14.63 27.84 2.46
CA VAL A 313 15.02 27.67 3.87
C VAL A 313 16.45 28.17 4.10
N HIS A 314 17.40 27.82 3.21
CA HIS A 314 18.78 28.30 3.31
C HIS A 314 18.85 29.82 3.39
N ARG A 315 18.12 30.53 2.52
CA ARG A 315 18.05 32.02 2.60
C ARG A 315 17.41 32.51 3.89
N ALA A 316 16.38 31.83 4.38
CA ALA A 316 15.66 32.26 5.57
C ALA A 316 16.51 32.14 6.86
N VAL A 317 17.44 31.19 6.90
CA VAL A 317 18.30 30.92 8.07
C VAL A 317 19.77 31.32 7.85
N ASP A 318 20.07 32.08 6.80
CA ASP A 318 21.44 32.47 6.42
C ASP A 318 22.24 33.09 7.58
N GLY A 319 21.59 33.90 8.42
CA GLY A 319 22.22 34.55 9.58
C GLY A 319 22.69 33.61 10.70
N VAL A 320 22.32 32.33 10.67
CA VAL A 320 22.73 31.32 11.66
C VAL A 320 23.48 30.15 11.03
N LEU A 321 23.72 30.20 9.71
CA LEU A 321 24.46 29.16 9.00
C LEU A 321 25.96 29.30 9.24
N ASP A 322 26.62 28.16 9.41
CA ASP A 322 28.10 28.09 9.30
C ASP A 322 28.46 28.01 7.82
N ASN A 323 29.05 29.09 7.30
CA ASN A 323 29.46 29.21 5.89
C ASN A 323 30.73 28.40 5.55
N ARG A 324 31.21 27.53 6.45
CA ARG A 324 32.28 26.62 6.13
C ARG A 324 31.80 25.55 5.16
N ASP A 325 32.53 25.38 4.05
CA ASP A 325 32.32 24.28 3.11
C ASP A 325 32.35 22.93 3.85
N PHE A 326 31.20 22.25 3.94
CA PHE A 326 31.12 20.91 4.51
C PHE A 326 31.75 19.92 3.50
N ARG A 327 33.10 19.88 3.47
CA ARG A 327 33.80 18.87 2.67
C ARG A 327 33.77 17.57 3.42
N HIS A 328 32.96 16.64 2.93
CA HIS A 328 32.89 15.27 3.44
C HIS A 328 34.25 14.59 3.15
N ASP A 329 35.13 14.55 4.15
CA ASP A 329 36.39 13.77 4.08
C ASP A 329 36.02 12.28 4.21
N LYS A 330 35.94 11.59 3.07
CA LYS A 330 35.61 10.16 2.99
C LYS A 330 36.63 9.23 3.70
N ARG A 331 37.66 9.77 4.39
CA ARG A 331 38.76 9.00 4.98
C ARG A 331 38.44 8.36 6.35
N HIS A 332 37.28 8.60 6.96
CA HIS A 332 36.97 8.08 8.31
C HIS A 332 35.98 6.90 8.39
N TYR A 333 35.54 6.29 7.28
CA TYR A 333 34.59 5.17 7.33
C TYR A 333 35.19 3.78 7.09
N ASN A 334 36.54 3.64 7.06
CA ASN A 334 37.21 2.33 6.86
C ASN A 334 37.94 1.82 8.12
N ALA A 335 37.46 2.12 9.31
CA ALA A 335 38.00 1.53 10.53
C ALA A 335 36.84 1.27 11.52
N HIS A 336 36.18 0.13 11.38
CA HIS A 336 35.73 -0.78 12.44
C HIS A 336 34.98 -1.96 11.85
#